data_b5552dacf311c03f6bc9fbfb2be5c670
#
_entry.id   b5552dacf311c03f6bc9fbfb2be5c670
#
_cell.length_a   1.000
_cell.length_b   1.000
_cell.length_c   1.000
_cell.angle_alpha   90.00
_cell.angle_beta   90.00
_cell.angle_gamma   90.00
#
_symmetry.space_group_name_H-M   'P 1'
#
loop_
_entity.id
_entity.type
_entity.pdbx_description
1 polymer ?
#
loop_
_entity_poly.entity_id
_entity_poly.type
_entity_poly.pdbx_seq_one_letter_code
_entity_poly.pdbx_strand_id
1 'polypeptide(L)'
;MATLTAADSVSMDHTKLRKVEDLFRQQIENGLHPGAGLAVYRYGNLVLDIHGGVANTDKAQAVSDETMFVLMSSTKPIAAACLYILKDQGKLAWDDLVTKHWPEFGQQGKQDVT
;
A
#
# COMPACT_ATOMS: atom_id res chain seq x y z
N MET A 1 5.78 16.67 0.94
CA MET A 1 4.59 16.33 0.13
C MET A 1 5.02 16.09 -1.31
N ALA A 2 4.55 14.99 -1.94
CA ALA A 2 4.77 14.79 -3.38
C ALA A 2 3.88 15.78 -4.15
N THR A 3 4.42 16.35 -5.24
CA THR A 3 3.65 17.28 -6.07
C THR A 3 2.68 16.52 -6.96
N LEU A 4 1.42 16.93 -6.98
CA LEU A 4 0.41 16.35 -7.85
C LEU A 4 0.71 16.66 -9.32
N THR A 5 0.75 15.62 -10.15
CA THR A 5 1.00 15.71 -11.59
C THR A 5 -0.34 15.65 -12.35
N ALA A 6 -0.50 16.49 -13.37
CA ALA A 6 -1.70 16.45 -14.20
C ALA A 6 -1.84 15.07 -14.89
N ALA A 7 -3.01 14.44 -14.79
CA ALA A 7 -3.26 13.10 -15.32
C ALA A 7 -2.94 12.98 -16.82
N ASP A 8 -3.33 13.97 -17.61
CA ASP A 8 -3.13 13.97 -19.06
C ASP A 8 -1.64 14.01 -19.45
N SER A 9 -0.78 14.64 -18.64
CA SER A 9 0.67 14.69 -18.89
C SER A 9 1.37 13.34 -18.78
N VAL A 10 0.72 12.37 -18.14
CA VAL A 10 1.21 10.98 -17.97
C VAL A 10 0.33 9.97 -18.69
N SER A 11 -0.41 10.40 -19.72
CA SER A 11 -1.30 9.55 -20.53
C SER A 11 -2.37 8.83 -19.70
N MET A 12 -2.93 9.51 -18.70
CA MET A 12 -4.06 9.03 -17.90
C MET A 12 -5.28 9.91 -18.19
N ASP A 13 -6.39 9.27 -18.53
CA ASP A 13 -7.67 9.93 -18.80
C ASP A 13 -8.21 10.56 -17.50
N HIS A 14 -8.16 11.89 -17.43
CA HIS A 14 -8.63 12.63 -16.25
C HIS A 14 -10.13 12.45 -15.98
N THR A 15 -10.94 12.21 -17.03
CA THR A 15 -12.39 11.97 -16.87
C THR A 15 -12.66 10.64 -16.15
N LYS A 16 -11.85 9.60 -16.47
CA LYS A 16 -11.94 8.31 -15.79
C LYS A 16 -11.41 8.41 -14.36
N LEU A 17 -10.33 9.14 -14.15
CA LEU A 17 -9.77 9.36 -12.81
C LEU A 17 -10.76 10.11 -11.91
N ARG A 18 -11.46 11.10 -12.44
CA ARG A 18 -12.52 11.83 -11.73
C ARG A 18 -13.66 10.92 -11.26
N LYS A 19 -14.05 9.91 -12.05
CA LYS A 19 -15.05 8.93 -11.62
C LYS A 19 -14.60 8.13 -10.39
N VAL A 20 -13.31 7.86 -10.29
CA VAL A 20 -12.73 7.20 -9.09
C VAL A 20 -12.81 8.14 -7.89
N GLU A 21 -12.47 9.39 -8.07
CA GLU A 21 -12.59 10.41 -7.02
C GLU A 21 -14.04 10.58 -6.56
N ASP A 22 -14.99 10.71 -7.49
CA ASP A 22 -16.41 10.84 -7.20
C ASP A 22 -16.94 9.63 -6.40
N LEU A 23 -16.57 8.43 -6.82
CA LEU A 23 -16.94 7.20 -6.11
C LEU A 23 -16.36 7.17 -4.69
N PHE A 24 -15.09 7.55 -4.53
CA PHE A 24 -14.45 7.64 -3.21
C PHE A 24 -15.23 8.58 -2.28
N ARG A 25 -15.57 9.79 -2.74
CA ARG A 25 -16.33 10.77 -1.97
C ARG A 25 -17.72 10.25 -1.61
N GLN A 26 -18.42 9.66 -2.58
CA GLN A 26 -19.74 9.07 -2.38
C GLN A 26 -19.73 7.96 -1.31
N GLN A 27 -18.68 7.12 -1.29
CA GLN A 27 -18.56 6.05 -0.28
C GLN A 27 -18.38 6.61 1.14
N ILE A 28 -17.64 7.70 1.28
CA ILE A 28 -17.50 8.39 2.58
C ILE A 28 -18.85 9.03 2.99
N GLU A 29 -19.48 9.76 2.07
CA GLU A 29 -20.78 10.45 2.33
C GLU A 29 -21.91 9.48 2.70
N ASN A 30 -21.93 8.31 2.06
CA ASN A 30 -22.89 7.25 2.36
C ASN A 30 -22.55 6.43 3.62
N GLY A 31 -21.47 6.76 4.33
CA GLY A 31 -21.05 6.09 5.55
C GLY A 31 -20.51 4.67 5.36
N LEU A 32 -20.14 4.29 4.12
CA LEU A 32 -19.56 2.98 3.83
C LEU A 32 -18.19 2.82 4.53
N HIS A 33 -17.44 3.91 4.63
CA HIS A 33 -16.19 4.00 5.38
C HIS A 33 -16.25 5.17 6.36
N PRO A 34 -15.80 4.99 7.62
CA PRO A 34 -15.70 6.12 8.56
C PRO A 34 -14.67 7.14 8.08
N GLY A 35 -13.56 6.70 7.53
CA GLY A 35 -12.51 7.53 6.96
C GLY A 35 -11.58 6.70 6.08
N ALA A 36 -11.04 7.31 5.04
CA ALA A 36 -10.16 6.66 4.07
C ALA A 36 -9.18 7.64 3.42
N GLY A 37 -8.12 7.09 2.82
CA GLY A 37 -7.20 7.78 1.93
C GLY A 37 -7.00 6.98 0.65
N LEU A 38 -6.82 7.67 -0.47
CA LEU A 38 -6.56 7.09 -1.78
C LEU A 38 -5.48 7.88 -2.51
N ALA A 39 -4.39 7.19 -2.89
CA ALA A 39 -3.36 7.75 -3.75
C ALA A 39 -3.24 6.91 -5.03
N VAL A 40 -3.10 7.58 -6.17
CA VAL A 40 -2.90 6.93 -7.47
C VAL A 40 -1.64 7.47 -8.11
N TYR A 41 -0.75 6.54 -8.50
CA TYR A 41 0.48 6.84 -9.22
C TYR A 41 0.42 6.30 -10.65
N ARG A 42 0.96 7.05 -11.59
CA ARG A 42 1.15 6.64 -12.98
C ARG A 42 2.58 6.95 -13.40
N TYR A 43 3.33 5.91 -13.82
CA TYR A 43 4.76 6.03 -14.18
C TYR A 43 5.59 6.77 -13.13
N GLY A 44 5.36 6.47 -11.83
CA GLY A 44 6.05 7.11 -10.72
C GLY A 44 5.55 8.52 -10.37
N ASN A 45 4.59 9.08 -11.11
CA ASN A 45 3.99 10.39 -10.83
C ASN A 45 2.69 10.25 -10.04
N LEU A 46 2.53 11.03 -8.98
CA LEU A 46 1.30 11.11 -8.20
C LEU A 46 0.25 11.90 -9.01
N VAL A 47 -0.86 11.24 -9.36
CA VAL A 47 -1.93 11.85 -10.18
C VAL A 47 -3.23 12.05 -9.43
N LEU A 48 -3.39 11.40 -8.28
CA LEU A 48 -4.50 11.61 -7.35
C LEU A 48 -3.99 11.35 -5.93
N ASP A 49 -4.34 12.24 -5.00
CA ASP A 49 -4.10 12.08 -3.57
C ASP A 49 -5.25 12.74 -2.83
N ILE A 50 -6.14 11.91 -2.29
CA ILE A 50 -7.36 12.37 -1.62
C ILE A 50 -7.59 11.58 -0.35
N HIS A 51 -8.17 12.25 0.62
CA HIS A 51 -8.60 11.66 1.86
C HIS A 51 -9.93 12.25 2.29
N GLY A 52 -10.62 11.59 3.20
CA GLY A 52 -11.89 12.08 3.71
C GLY A 52 -12.44 11.26 4.86
N GLY A 53 -13.50 11.78 5.49
CA GLY A 53 -14.15 11.17 6.64
C GLY A 53 -13.45 11.45 7.95
N VAL A 54 -13.65 10.58 8.95
CA VAL A 54 -13.25 10.75 10.33
C VAL A 54 -12.22 9.69 10.72
N ALA A 55 -11.08 10.12 11.23
CA ALA A 55 -10.00 9.26 11.72
C ALA A 55 -10.27 8.73 13.13
N ASN A 56 -10.95 9.52 13.95
CA ASN A 56 -11.34 9.16 15.30
C ASN A 56 -12.74 9.70 15.60
N THR A 57 -13.72 8.80 15.72
CA THR A 57 -15.13 9.14 15.95
C THR A 57 -15.36 9.81 17.30
N ASP A 58 -14.64 9.36 18.34
CA ASP A 58 -14.82 9.87 19.72
C ASP A 58 -14.33 11.32 19.85
N LYS A 59 -13.34 11.70 19.04
CA LYS A 59 -12.75 13.04 19.03
C LYS A 59 -13.21 13.91 17.87
N ALA A 60 -14.12 13.40 17.01
CA ALA A 60 -14.50 14.04 15.75
C ALA A 60 -13.30 14.51 14.91
N GLN A 61 -12.19 13.77 14.97
CA GLN A 61 -10.94 14.09 14.27
C GLN A 61 -11.07 13.70 12.79
N ALA A 62 -10.99 14.66 11.90
CA ALA A 62 -11.00 14.39 10.47
C ALA A 62 -9.75 13.64 10.02
N VAL A 63 -9.89 12.86 8.95
CA VAL A 63 -8.72 12.29 8.22
C VAL A 63 -7.94 13.42 7.58
N SER A 64 -6.62 13.35 7.68
CA SER A 64 -5.66 14.30 7.10
C SER A 64 -4.48 13.57 6.49
N ASP A 65 -3.56 14.30 5.86
CA ASP A 65 -2.30 13.76 5.31
C ASP A 65 -1.43 13.07 6.38
N GLU A 66 -1.60 13.44 7.65
CA GLU A 66 -0.87 12.87 8.79
C GLU A 66 -1.55 11.63 9.38
N THR A 67 -2.73 11.25 8.87
CA THR A 67 -3.48 10.12 9.43
C THR A 67 -2.82 8.79 9.08
N MET A 68 -2.45 8.03 10.09
CA MET A 68 -1.94 6.68 9.93
C MET A 68 -3.07 5.66 10.01
N PHE A 69 -3.08 4.72 9.05
CA PHE A 69 -4.03 3.63 8.98
C PHE A 69 -3.37 2.30 9.37
N VAL A 70 -4.08 1.48 10.13
CA VAL A 70 -3.62 0.12 10.45
C VAL A 70 -3.78 -0.75 9.22
N LEU A 71 -2.65 -1.25 8.70
CA LEU A 71 -2.63 -2.00 7.43
C LEU A 71 -3.08 -3.46 7.56
N MET A 72 -3.14 -4.02 8.79
CA MET A 72 -3.48 -5.41 9.02
C MET A 72 -2.66 -6.36 8.11
N SER A 73 -3.30 -7.30 7.42
CA SER A 73 -2.63 -8.23 6.51
C SER A 73 -2.01 -7.59 5.25
N SER A 74 -2.35 -6.35 4.92
CA SER A 74 -1.66 -5.58 3.88
C SER A 74 -0.19 -5.29 4.22
N THR A 75 0.23 -5.54 5.46
CA THR A 75 1.64 -5.56 5.87
C THR A 75 2.45 -6.68 5.19
N LYS A 76 1.81 -7.81 4.81
CA LYS A 76 2.50 -8.96 4.17
C LYS A 76 3.24 -8.60 2.88
N PRO A 77 2.63 -7.91 1.92
CA PRO A 77 3.35 -7.44 0.73
C PRO A 77 4.52 -6.53 1.05
N ILE A 78 4.44 -5.71 2.10
CA ILE A 78 5.54 -4.84 2.53
C ILE A 78 6.69 -5.68 3.08
N ALA A 79 6.40 -6.69 3.90
CA ALA A 79 7.41 -7.63 4.39
C ALA A 79 8.05 -8.42 3.22
N ALA A 80 7.23 -8.89 2.27
CA ALA A 80 7.71 -9.56 1.06
C ALA A 80 8.63 -8.64 0.22
N ALA A 81 8.32 -7.35 0.12
CA ALA A 81 9.16 -6.39 -0.60
C ALA A 81 10.58 -6.31 -0.02
N CYS A 82 10.76 -6.49 1.30
CA CYS A 82 12.08 -6.56 1.92
C CYS A 82 12.89 -7.77 1.39
N LEU A 83 12.23 -8.91 1.18
CA LEU A 83 12.89 -10.09 0.60
C LEU A 83 13.26 -9.86 -0.88
N TYR A 84 12.40 -9.18 -1.65
CA TYR A 84 12.72 -8.79 -3.03
C TYR A 84 13.96 -7.90 -3.09
N ILE A 85 14.09 -6.93 -2.17
CA ILE A 85 15.27 -6.05 -2.07
C ILE A 85 16.53 -6.89 -1.76
N LEU A 86 16.45 -7.83 -0.83
CA LEU A 86 17.59 -8.70 -0.49
C LEU A 86 17.98 -9.60 -1.67
N LYS A 87 16.99 -10.11 -2.41
CA LYS A 87 17.24 -10.87 -3.63
C LYS A 87 17.91 -10.02 -4.70
N ASP A 88 17.43 -8.81 -4.94
CA ASP A 88 18.02 -7.88 -5.92
C ASP A 88 19.47 -7.53 -5.56
N GLN A 89 19.79 -7.48 -4.28
CA GLN A 89 21.16 -7.31 -3.76
C GLN A 89 21.99 -8.60 -3.80
N GLY A 90 21.47 -9.71 -4.32
CA GLY A 90 22.15 -11.00 -4.37
C GLY A 90 22.39 -11.69 -3.02
N LYS A 91 21.67 -11.25 -1.97
CA LYS A 91 21.81 -11.78 -0.61
C LYS A 91 20.98 -13.04 -0.37
N LEU A 92 20.00 -13.32 -1.22
CA LEU A 92 19.20 -14.54 -1.22
C LEU A 92 18.76 -14.90 -2.65
N ALA A 93 18.42 -16.17 -2.87
CA ALA A 93 17.75 -16.68 -4.05
C ALA A 93 16.43 -17.33 -3.65
N TRP A 94 15.47 -17.41 -4.59
CA TRP A 94 14.13 -17.99 -4.27
C TRP A 94 14.18 -19.50 -4.02
N ASP A 95 15.22 -20.16 -4.51
CA ASP A 95 15.51 -21.57 -4.34
C ASP A 95 16.51 -21.86 -3.22
N ASP A 96 16.95 -20.84 -2.48
CA ASP A 96 17.70 -21.04 -1.25
C ASP A 96 16.86 -21.82 -0.23
N LEU A 97 17.47 -22.80 0.40
CA LEU A 97 16.84 -23.43 1.58
C LEU A 97 16.70 -22.41 2.71
N VAL A 98 15.57 -22.39 3.39
CA VAL A 98 15.35 -21.52 4.56
C VAL A 98 16.45 -21.76 5.61
N THR A 99 16.92 -23.01 5.76
CA THR A 99 18.01 -23.39 6.67
C THR A 99 19.36 -22.77 6.35
N LYS A 100 19.58 -22.28 5.13
CA LYS A 100 20.78 -21.53 4.76
C LYS A 100 20.86 -20.19 5.53
N HIS A 101 19.72 -19.58 5.80
CA HIS A 101 19.61 -18.29 6.46
C HIS A 101 19.13 -18.40 7.93
N TRP A 102 18.41 -19.49 8.22
CA TRP A 102 17.91 -19.81 9.56
C TRP A 102 18.04 -21.31 9.85
N PRO A 103 19.22 -21.76 10.33
CA PRO A 103 19.53 -23.18 10.52
C PRO A 103 18.52 -23.90 11.44
N GLU A 104 18.03 -23.26 12.49
CA GLU A 104 17.09 -23.85 13.46
C GLU A 104 15.72 -24.18 12.86
N PHE A 105 15.38 -23.58 11.72
CA PHE A 105 14.15 -23.88 11.01
C PHE A 105 14.09 -25.33 10.52
N GLY A 106 15.22 -25.97 10.26
CA GLY A 106 15.33 -27.33 9.69
C GLY A 106 14.82 -28.48 10.57
N GLN A 107 14.25 -28.18 11.74
CA GLN A 107 13.67 -29.18 12.63
C GLN A 107 12.33 -29.69 12.10
N GLN A 108 11.92 -30.90 12.58
CA GLN A 108 10.63 -31.51 12.26
C GLN A 108 10.37 -31.71 10.77
N GLY A 109 11.41 -32.13 10.04
CA GLY A 109 11.31 -32.45 8.60
C GLY A 109 11.25 -31.23 7.67
N LYS A 110 11.64 -30.04 8.14
CA LYS A 110 11.60 -28.79 7.35
C LYS A 110 12.96 -28.42 6.73
N GLN A 111 13.96 -29.32 6.76
CA GLN A 111 15.30 -29.05 6.26
C GLN A 111 15.36 -28.69 4.78
N ASP A 112 14.42 -29.17 3.97
CA ASP A 112 14.38 -29.02 2.52
C ASP A 112 13.38 -27.95 2.04
N VAL A 113 12.87 -27.10 2.94
CA VAL A 113 11.94 -26.01 2.60
C VAL A 113 12.74 -24.85 2.00
N THR A 114 12.28 -24.36 0.83
CA THR A 114 12.79 -23.17 0.14
C THR A 114 11.89 -21.97 0.39
#